data_2e593753420e5e56f535ae5cf3f527f0
#
_entry.id   2e593753420e5e56f535ae5cf3f527f0
#
_cell.length_a   1.000
_cell.length_b   1.000
_cell.length_c   1.000
_cell.angle_alpha   90.00
_cell.angle_beta   90.00
_cell.angle_gamma   90.00
#
_symmetry.space_group_name_H-M   'P 1'
#
loop_
_entity.id
_entity.type
_entity.pdbx_description
1 polymer ?
#
loop_
_entity_poly.entity_id
_entity_poly.type
_entity_poly.pdbx_seq_one_letter_code
_entity_poly.pdbx_strand_id
1 'polypeptide(L)'
;MMEMSAIEPAAIPTISPGTATATSFGTPLSQQRTAARSHYRLFIPAGYERNYAYPLLVYLHDAQQDAGHLHRLMPQISLQNYVGCAFASPFHGRQQQVWQQRDTVVHASLELLAQAIRTAQSRLNINASKVFLVGSGSGGSMAMRLASLCQERIAGVVSLNGELPSVGPWLSRLKTARDIPVLLAHYRKSNRFSEQKLCENLILLHSAGFSVTMRQYPCDDAGCDQVLRDVNHWVMESVTGE
;
A
#
# COMPACT_ATOMS: atom_id res chain seq x y z
N MET A 1 50.60 11.48 -72.89
CA MET A 1 50.91 12.80 -72.33
C MET A 1 49.93 13.06 -71.24
N MET A 2 50.23 12.58 -70.02
CA MET A 2 49.42 12.82 -68.78
C MET A 2 50.43 13.08 -67.67
N GLU A 3 50.41 14.29 -67.17
CA GLU A 3 51.25 14.74 -66.07
C GLU A 3 50.83 14.05 -64.72
N MET A 4 51.79 13.47 -64.07
CA MET A 4 51.70 13.01 -62.74
C MET A 4 52.03 14.13 -61.75
N SER A 5 51.08 14.66 -61.10
CA SER A 5 51.25 15.63 -60.04
C SER A 5 51.71 14.92 -58.75
N ALA A 6 52.80 15.41 -58.18
CA ALA A 6 53.41 14.90 -56.96
C ALA A 6 52.57 15.28 -55.71
N ILE A 7 52.36 14.33 -54.86
CA ILE A 7 51.70 14.53 -53.52
C ILE A 7 52.82 14.80 -52.50
N GLU A 8 52.80 15.98 -51.91
CA GLU A 8 53.63 16.34 -50.76
C GLU A 8 53.17 15.61 -49.47
N PRO A 9 54.06 15.15 -48.59
CA PRO A 9 53.70 14.56 -47.34
C PRO A 9 53.37 15.62 -46.30
N ALA A 10 52.17 15.52 -45.72
CA ALA A 10 51.68 16.36 -44.63
C ALA A 10 52.45 16.14 -43.30
N ALA A 11 52.82 17.25 -42.68
CA ALA A 11 53.56 17.31 -41.44
C ALA A 11 52.71 16.75 -40.23
N ILE A 12 53.39 15.96 -39.37
CA ILE A 12 52.87 15.41 -38.15
C ILE A 12 52.85 16.52 -37.07
N PRO A 13 51.72 16.84 -36.43
CA PRO A 13 51.72 17.78 -35.33
C PRO A 13 52.25 17.15 -34.05
N THR A 14 53.23 17.80 -33.43
CA THR A 14 53.82 17.50 -32.13
C THR A 14 52.81 17.78 -31.04
N ILE A 15 52.48 16.77 -30.25
CA ILE A 15 51.58 16.90 -29.09
C ILE A 15 52.39 17.34 -27.88
N SER A 16 52.13 18.54 -27.36
CA SER A 16 52.60 19.01 -26.05
C SER A 16 51.82 18.36 -24.94
N PRO A 17 52.44 18.03 -23.78
CA PRO A 17 51.71 17.43 -22.66
C PRO A 17 50.83 18.47 -21.97
N GLY A 18 49.53 18.43 -22.26
CA GLY A 18 48.50 19.20 -21.57
C GLY A 18 48.18 18.58 -20.22
N THR A 19 48.16 19.41 -19.21
CA THR A 19 47.76 19.21 -17.84
C THR A 19 46.48 18.38 -17.70
N ALA A 20 46.55 17.26 -17.01
CA ALA A 20 45.40 16.42 -16.68
C ALA A 20 44.49 17.15 -15.71
N THR A 21 43.39 17.67 -16.16
CA THR A 21 42.25 18.09 -15.33
C THR A 21 41.57 16.84 -14.82
N ALA A 22 41.62 16.64 -13.50
CA ALA A 22 40.92 15.56 -12.81
C ALA A 22 39.41 15.70 -13.04
N THR A 23 38.87 14.84 -13.89
CA THR A 23 37.42 14.66 -14.00
C THR A 23 36.95 14.02 -12.73
N SER A 24 36.18 14.75 -11.93
CA SER A 24 35.52 14.25 -10.72
C SER A 24 34.58 13.12 -11.13
N PHE A 25 34.99 11.89 -10.84
CA PHE A 25 34.11 10.73 -10.89
C PHE A 25 32.95 10.96 -9.93
N GLY A 26 31.73 10.77 -10.47
CA GLY A 26 30.48 10.98 -9.77
C GLY A 26 30.46 10.30 -8.40
N THR A 27 29.94 11.02 -7.44
CA THR A 27 29.69 10.58 -6.07
C THR A 27 28.99 9.23 -6.07
N PRO A 28 29.48 8.23 -5.34
CA PRO A 28 28.84 6.91 -5.31
C PRO A 28 27.43 7.02 -4.74
N LEU A 29 26.49 6.27 -5.32
CA LEU A 29 25.06 6.16 -4.98
C LEU A 29 24.76 5.84 -3.50
N SER A 30 25.80 5.65 -2.67
CA SER A 30 25.70 5.37 -1.24
C SER A 30 25.39 6.59 -0.36
N GLN A 31 25.41 7.82 -0.87
CA GLN A 31 25.16 9.04 -0.06
C GLN A 31 23.75 9.61 -0.19
N GLN A 32 22.83 9.00 -0.93
CA GLN A 32 21.42 9.37 -0.91
C GLN A 32 20.60 8.67 0.20
N ARG A 33 21.24 8.11 1.20
CA ARG A 33 20.59 7.78 2.49
C ARG A 33 20.42 9.03 3.36
N THR A 34 19.90 10.10 2.77
CA THR A 34 19.34 11.22 3.54
C THR A 34 18.21 10.67 4.37
N ALA A 35 18.33 10.83 5.68
CA ALA A 35 17.40 10.48 6.74
C ALA A 35 15.98 10.18 6.23
N ALA A 36 15.65 8.90 6.06
CA ALA A 36 14.31 8.46 5.74
C ALA A 36 13.40 8.94 6.88
N ARG A 37 12.76 10.10 6.69
CA ARG A 37 11.60 10.48 7.48
C ARG A 37 10.72 9.25 7.45
N SER A 38 10.41 8.69 8.62
CA SER A 38 9.62 7.48 8.77
C SER A 38 8.35 7.64 7.94
N HIS A 39 8.28 6.94 6.79
CA HIS A 39 7.17 7.03 5.84
C HIS A 39 5.89 6.40 6.39
N TYR A 40 5.86 6.06 7.68
CA TYR A 40 4.70 5.49 8.36
C TYR A 40 4.23 6.36 9.52
N ARG A 41 2.94 6.22 9.85
CA ARG A 41 2.28 6.82 10.99
C ARG A 41 1.78 5.72 11.92
N LEU A 42 1.83 5.97 13.23
CA LEU A 42 1.28 5.09 14.25
C LEU A 42 0.19 5.83 15.02
N PHE A 43 -0.90 5.15 15.26
CA PHE A 43 -1.94 5.55 16.20
C PHE A 43 -1.85 4.63 17.41
N ILE A 44 -1.67 5.21 18.59
CA ILE A 44 -1.62 4.48 19.85
C ILE A 44 -2.96 4.69 20.53
N PRO A 45 -3.65 3.61 20.95
CA PRO A 45 -4.96 3.73 21.58
C PRO A 45 -4.88 4.50 22.92
N ALA A 46 -5.96 5.18 23.26
CA ALA A 46 -6.09 5.85 24.54
C ALA A 46 -6.03 4.82 25.68
N GLY A 47 -5.19 5.08 26.69
CA GLY A 47 -4.99 4.15 27.79
C GLY A 47 -4.20 2.89 27.40
N TYR A 48 -3.28 3.00 26.43
CA TYR A 48 -2.44 1.87 26.00
C TYR A 48 -1.78 1.14 27.17
N GLU A 49 -1.99 -0.18 27.24
CA GLU A 49 -1.42 -1.06 28.25
C GLU A 49 -0.32 -1.94 27.64
N ARG A 50 0.87 -1.91 28.21
CA ARG A 50 2.03 -2.66 27.69
C ARG A 50 1.86 -4.17 27.77
N ASN A 51 1.04 -4.65 28.73
CA ASN A 51 0.81 -6.08 28.94
C ASN A 51 -0.32 -6.65 28.10
N TYR A 52 -1.10 -5.80 27.44
CA TYR A 52 -2.15 -6.22 26.52
C TYR A 52 -1.64 -6.26 25.08
N ALA A 53 -1.84 -7.41 24.41
CA ALA A 53 -1.43 -7.57 23.00
C ALA A 53 -2.54 -7.07 22.06
N TYR A 54 -2.35 -5.86 21.52
CA TYR A 54 -3.35 -5.18 20.70
C TYR A 54 -3.45 -5.77 19.28
N PRO A 55 -4.65 -5.87 18.70
CA PRO A 55 -4.80 -6.03 17.26
C PRO A 55 -4.22 -4.83 16.52
N LEU A 56 -3.66 -5.06 15.33
CA LEU A 56 -3.08 -4.04 14.47
C LEU A 56 -3.98 -3.78 13.26
N LEU A 57 -4.41 -2.54 13.06
CA LEU A 57 -5.05 -2.08 11.83
C LEU A 57 -4.03 -1.35 10.96
N VAL A 58 -3.69 -1.93 9.81
CA VAL A 58 -2.81 -1.26 8.82
C VAL A 58 -3.68 -0.58 7.79
N TYR A 59 -3.64 0.75 7.77
CA TYR A 59 -4.47 1.59 6.91
C TYR A 59 -3.76 1.97 5.61
N LEU A 60 -4.41 1.72 4.49
CA LEU A 60 -4.02 2.16 3.15
C LEU A 60 -4.98 3.26 2.70
N HIS A 61 -4.46 4.47 2.61
CA HIS A 61 -5.23 5.68 2.31
C HIS A 61 -5.78 5.70 0.87
N ASP A 62 -6.75 6.54 0.60
CA ASP A 62 -7.23 6.78 -0.77
C ASP A 62 -6.32 7.75 -1.55
N ALA A 63 -6.58 7.88 -2.85
CA ALA A 63 -5.83 8.68 -3.81
C ALA A 63 -5.65 10.16 -3.41
N GLN A 64 -6.64 10.74 -2.72
CA GLN A 64 -6.64 12.15 -2.28
C GLN A 64 -6.20 12.32 -0.82
N GLN A 65 -5.72 11.26 -0.21
CA GLN A 65 -5.31 11.21 1.20
C GLN A 65 -3.84 10.83 1.31
N ASP A 66 -3.32 10.91 2.52
CA ASP A 66 -1.98 10.46 2.88
C ASP A 66 -2.02 9.56 4.13
N ALA A 67 -0.86 9.08 4.55
CA ALA A 67 -0.73 8.26 5.75
C ALA A 67 -1.20 9.01 7.04
N GLY A 68 -1.23 10.34 7.05
CA GLY A 68 -1.70 11.15 8.17
C GLY A 68 -3.22 11.04 8.39
N HIS A 69 -3.98 10.61 7.37
CA HIS A 69 -5.42 10.38 7.49
C HIS A 69 -5.76 9.31 8.55
N LEU A 70 -4.81 8.43 8.87
CA LEU A 70 -4.91 7.46 9.97
C LEU A 70 -5.43 8.10 11.27
N HIS A 71 -4.90 9.27 11.63
CA HIS A 71 -5.28 9.95 12.88
C HIS A 71 -6.70 10.51 12.89
N ARG A 72 -7.33 10.65 11.72
CA ARG A 72 -8.74 11.03 11.60
C ARG A 72 -9.65 9.82 11.58
N LEU A 73 -9.19 8.72 10.98
CA LEU A 73 -9.97 7.49 10.81
C LEU A 73 -10.01 6.65 12.10
N MET A 74 -8.87 6.44 12.76
CA MET A 74 -8.79 5.55 13.92
C MET A 74 -9.72 5.92 15.08
N PRO A 75 -9.86 7.22 15.47
CA PRO A 75 -10.79 7.61 16.53
C PRO A 75 -12.26 7.31 16.20
N GLN A 76 -12.64 7.28 14.93
CA GLN A 76 -13.99 6.96 14.47
C GLN A 76 -14.25 5.45 14.44
N ILE A 77 -13.19 4.62 14.27
CA ILE A 77 -13.29 3.16 14.43
C ILE A 77 -13.33 2.83 15.91
N SER A 78 -12.24 3.13 16.64
CA SER A 78 -12.14 2.97 18.08
C SER A 78 -10.98 3.76 18.66
N LEU A 79 -11.18 4.39 19.79
CA LEU A 79 -10.13 5.08 20.54
C LEU A 79 -9.24 4.13 21.35
N GLN A 80 -9.67 2.89 21.63
CA GLN A 80 -9.05 2.03 22.65
C GLN A 80 -8.67 0.64 22.15
N ASN A 81 -9.37 0.09 21.14
CA ASN A 81 -9.29 -1.34 20.85
C ASN A 81 -8.09 -1.76 20.00
N TYR A 82 -7.49 -0.83 19.25
CA TYR A 82 -6.50 -1.16 18.22
C TYR A 82 -5.31 -0.23 18.24
N VAL A 83 -4.17 -0.76 17.88
CA VAL A 83 -3.07 0.05 17.35
C VAL A 83 -3.31 0.26 15.86
N GLY A 84 -3.14 1.49 15.39
CA GLY A 84 -3.19 1.83 13.97
C GLY A 84 -1.80 2.05 13.38
N CYS A 85 -1.61 1.62 12.15
CA CYS A 85 -0.41 1.94 11.36
C CYS A 85 -0.81 2.34 9.95
N ALA A 86 -0.15 3.32 9.36
CA ALA A 86 -0.31 3.67 7.95
C ALA A 86 1.04 4.02 7.34
N PHE A 87 1.20 3.77 6.06
CA PHE A 87 2.37 4.19 5.28
C PHE A 87 1.93 4.81 3.96
N ALA A 88 2.78 5.65 3.40
CA ALA A 88 2.50 6.31 2.13
C ALA A 88 2.69 5.36 0.96
N SER A 89 1.92 5.55 -0.11
CA SER A 89 2.17 4.84 -1.38
C SER A 89 3.61 5.04 -1.84
N PRO A 90 4.33 4.00 -2.31
CA PRO A 90 5.74 4.10 -2.68
C PRO A 90 5.99 5.05 -3.86
N PHE A 91 4.97 5.35 -4.65
CA PHE A 91 5.08 6.24 -5.80
C PHE A 91 4.28 7.53 -5.56
N HIS A 92 5.01 8.57 -5.21
CA HIS A 92 4.46 9.91 -5.01
C HIS A 92 4.54 10.67 -6.35
N GLY A 93 3.47 10.66 -7.13
CA GLY A 93 3.28 11.67 -8.18
C GLY A 93 2.98 13.02 -7.51
N ARG A 94 3.44 14.15 -8.10
CA ARG A 94 3.26 15.50 -7.52
C ARG A 94 1.80 15.90 -7.26
N GLN A 95 0.81 15.11 -7.72
CA GLN A 95 -0.61 15.45 -7.64
C GLN A 95 -1.51 14.37 -7.04
N GLN A 96 -1.11 13.09 -6.97
CA GLN A 96 -1.97 12.03 -6.40
C GLN A 96 -1.14 10.88 -5.83
N GLN A 97 -1.45 10.48 -4.60
CA GLN A 97 -0.89 9.30 -3.94
C GLN A 97 -1.76 8.08 -4.23
N VAL A 98 -1.86 7.67 -5.50
CA VAL A 98 -2.69 6.53 -5.91
C VAL A 98 -1.94 5.22 -5.73
N TRP A 99 -2.62 4.19 -5.24
CA TRP A 99 -2.11 2.82 -5.20
C TRP A 99 -2.27 2.16 -6.58
N GLN A 100 -1.23 2.29 -7.39
CA GLN A 100 -1.24 1.69 -8.73
C GLN A 100 -1.11 0.17 -8.63
N GLN A 101 -1.87 -0.54 -9.48
CA GLN A 101 -1.91 -2.01 -9.51
C GLN A 101 -0.77 -2.65 -10.32
N ARG A 102 0.30 -1.91 -10.62
CA ARG A 102 1.50 -2.42 -11.31
C ARG A 102 2.31 -3.30 -10.36
N ASP A 103 2.89 -4.37 -10.86
CA ASP A 103 3.64 -5.33 -10.02
C ASP A 103 4.80 -4.68 -9.26
N THR A 104 5.52 -3.74 -9.86
CA THR A 104 6.59 -2.99 -9.18
C THR A 104 6.08 -2.20 -7.96
N VAL A 105 4.90 -1.57 -8.08
CA VAL A 105 4.27 -0.84 -6.98
C VAL A 105 3.79 -1.80 -5.89
N VAL A 106 3.21 -2.93 -6.30
CA VAL A 106 2.73 -3.96 -5.38
C VAL A 106 3.88 -4.55 -4.57
N HIS A 107 5.00 -4.91 -5.22
CA HIS A 107 6.19 -5.42 -4.51
C HIS A 107 6.76 -4.41 -3.53
N ALA A 108 6.92 -3.15 -3.95
CA ALA A 108 7.37 -2.09 -3.05
C ALA A 108 6.38 -1.88 -1.88
N SER A 109 5.06 -1.99 -2.13
CA SER A 109 4.04 -1.89 -1.09
C SER A 109 4.07 -3.07 -0.11
N LEU A 110 4.39 -4.29 -0.57
CA LEU A 110 4.59 -5.46 0.29
C LEU A 110 5.78 -5.26 1.25
N GLU A 111 6.89 -4.74 0.74
CA GLU A 111 8.06 -4.43 1.57
C GLU A 111 7.74 -3.38 2.64
N LEU A 112 7.02 -2.30 2.25
CA LEU A 112 6.58 -1.27 3.17
C LEU A 112 5.59 -1.81 4.21
N LEU A 113 4.66 -2.67 3.81
CA LEU A 113 3.72 -3.33 4.72
C LEU A 113 4.47 -4.17 5.76
N ALA A 114 5.36 -5.04 5.33
CA ALA A 114 6.15 -5.88 6.23
C ALA A 114 7.02 -5.02 7.17
N GLN A 115 7.61 -3.94 6.69
CA GLN A 115 8.37 -3.00 7.51
C GLN A 115 7.48 -2.28 8.53
N ALA A 116 6.28 -1.85 8.12
CA ALA A 116 5.33 -1.17 9.01
C ALA A 116 4.86 -2.09 10.14
N ILE A 117 4.52 -3.34 9.83
CA ILE A 117 4.13 -4.36 10.83
C ILE A 117 5.29 -4.59 11.81
N ARG A 118 6.50 -4.89 11.32
CA ARG A 118 7.68 -5.09 12.19
C ARG A 118 7.97 -3.88 13.06
N THR A 119 7.81 -2.67 12.52
CA THR A 119 8.03 -1.44 13.30
C THR A 119 6.99 -1.25 14.37
N ALA A 120 5.71 -1.55 14.10
CA ALA A 120 4.67 -1.51 15.13
C ALA A 120 4.97 -2.53 16.23
N GLN A 121 5.31 -3.77 15.88
CA GLN A 121 5.65 -4.85 16.81
C GLN A 121 6.89 -4.58 17.66
N SER A 122 7.89 -3.88 17.11
CA SER A 122 9.11 -3.52 17.86
C SER A 122 8.89 -2.42 18.91
N ARG A 123 7.83 -1.64 18.78
CA ARG A 123 7.54 -0.48 19.64
C ARG A 123 6.40 -0.71 20.61
N LEU A 124 5.45 -1.56 20.22
CA LEU A 124 4.17 -1.76 20.90
C LEU A 124 3.88 -3.26 21.01
N ASN A 125 3.13 -3.65 22.04
CA ASN A 125 2.71 -5.04 22.19
C ASN A 125 1.55 -5.33 21.23
N ILE A 126 1.89 -5.94 20.09
CA ILE A 126 0.95 -6.27 19.01
C ILE A 126 0.71 -7.77 18.98
N ASN A 127 -0.55 -8.16 18.84
CA ASN A 127 -0.93 -9.54 18.57
C ASN A 127 -0.61 -9.88 17.09
N ALA A 128 0.45 -10.64 16.87
CA ALA A 128 0.90 -11.02 15.52
C ALA A 128 -0.13 -11.81 14.72
N SER A 129 -1.09 -12.47 15.37
CA SER A 129 -2.16 -13.22 14.69
C SER A 129 -3.40 -12.36 14.37
N LYS A 130 -3.43 -11.10 14.81
CA LYS A 130 -4.57 -10.18 14.65
C LYS A 130 -4.14 -8.91 13.92
N VAL A 131 -3.58 -9.07 12.72
CA VAL A 131 -3.22 -7.98 11.81
C VAL A 131 -4.27 -7.86 10.71
N PHE A 132 -4.91 -6.70 10.61
CA PHE A 132 -5.96 -6.42 9.64
C PHE A 132 -5.49 -5.35 8.65
N LEU A 133 -5.82 -5.51 7.37
CA LEU A 133 -5.63 -4.48 6.36
C LEU A 133 -6.95 -3.73 6.17
N VAL A 134 -6.90 -2.41 6.30
CA VAL A 134 -8.06 -1.53 6.06
C VAL A 134 -7.67 -0.55 4.96
N GLY A 135 -8.38 -0.57 3.84
CA GLY A 135 -8.06 0.33 2.74
C GLY A 135 -9.27 1.10 2.25
N SER A 136 -9.07 2.35 1.85
CA SER A 136 -10.09 3.22 1.28
C SER A 136 -9.83 3.46 -0.19
N GLY A 137 -10.85 3.34 -1.03
CA GLY A 137 -10.77 3.54 -2.48
C GLY A 137 -9.64 2.74 -3.13
N SER A 138 -8.67 3.39 -3.74
CA SER A 138 -7.50 2.72 -4.34
C SER A 138 -6.67 1.96 -3.31
N GLY A 139 -6.65 2.40 -2.04
CA GLY A 139 -6.05 1.68 -0.92
C GLY A 139 -6.80 0.40 -0.58
N GLY A 140 -8.13 0.37 -0.74
CA GLY A 140 -8.95 -0.84 -0.60
C GLY A 140 -8.60 -1.91 -1.62
N SER A 141 -8.47 -1.51 -2.89
CA SER A 141 -8.01 -2.39 -3.97
C SER A 141 -6.60 -2.95 -3.70
N MET A 142 -5.70 -2.11 -3.18
CA MET A 142 -4.35 -2.52 -2.83
C MET A 142 -4.34 -3.45 -1.62
N ALA A 143 -5.15 -3.19 -0.57
CA ALA A 143 -5.27 -4.05 0.61
C ALA A 143 -5.65 -5.49 0.24
N MET A 144 -6.63 -5.66 -0.65
CA MET A 144 -7.02 -6.97 -1.19
C MET A 144 -5.86 -7.68 -1.89
N ARG A 145 -5.11 -6.95 -2.70
CA ARG A 145 -3.97 -7.51 -3.43
C ARG A 145 -2.81 -7.87 -2.51
N LEU A 146 -2.49 -7.00 -1.55
CA LEU A 146 -1.42 -7.26 -0.58
C LEU A 146 -1.75 -8.47 0.30
N ALA A 147 -2.99 -8.62 0.76
CA ALA A 147 -3.41 -9.76 1.57
C ALA A 147 -3.20 -11.10 0.85
N SER A 148 -3.42 -11.14 -0.47
CA SER A 148 -3.20 -12.36 -1.27
C SER A 148 -1.72 -12.72 -1.50
N LEU A 149 -0.81 -11.78 -1.28
CA LEU A 149 0.62 -11.91 -1.56
C LEU A 149 1.49 -11.84 -0.31
N CYS A 150 0.94 -11.34 0.81
CA CYS A 150 1.68 -11.14 2.03
C CYS A 150 2.09 -12.48 2.65
N GLN A 151 3.33 -12.57 3.11
CA GLN A 151 3.83 -13.72 3.88
C GLN A 151 3.43 -13.61 5.36
N GLU A 152 3.16 -12.41 5.83
CA GLU A 152 2.65 -12.15 7.17
C GLU A 152 1.21 -12.65 7.29
N ARG A 153 0.85 -13.16 8.46
CA ARG A 153 -0.52 -13.64 8.70
C ARG A 153 -1.47 -12.44 8.78
N ILE A 154 -2.34 -12.31 7.80
CA ILE A 154 -3.42 -11.32 7.79
C ILE A 154 -4.68 -11.96 8.33
N ALA A 155 -5.26 -11.36 9.38
CA ALA A 155 -6.46 -11.86 10.05
C ALA A 155 -7.75 -11.45 9.33
N GLY A 156 -7.72 -10.40 8.52
CA GLY A 156 -8.86 -9.95 7.74
C GLY A 156 -8.54 -8.71 6.89
N VAL A 157 -9.39 -8.47 5.91
CA VAL A 157 -9.27 -7.32 4.99
C VAL A 157 -10.58 -6.54 4.97
N VAL A 158 -10.47 -5.22 5.09
CA VAL A 158 -11.58 -4.29 4.92
C VAL A 158 -11.30 -3.41 3.71
N SER A 159 -12.18 -3.45 2.73
CA SER A 159 -12.14 -2.58 1.54
C SER A 159 -13.31 -1.60 1.58
N LEU A 160 -13.00 -0.33 1.81
CA LEU A 160 -13.95 0.77 1.84
C LEU A 160 -14.04 1.38 0.44
N ASN A 161 -15.09 1.02 -0.28
CA ASN A 161 -15.36 1.50 -1.64
C ASN A 161 -14.20 1.31 -2.64
N GLY A 162 -13.41 0.23 -2.46
CA GLY A 162 -12.33 -0.17 -3.36
C GLY A 162 -12.80 -1.18 -4.38
N GLU A 163 -12.37 -1.03 -5.63
CA GLU A 163 -12.57 -2.05 -6.66
C GLU A 163 -11.69 -3.27 -6.41
N LEU A 164 -12.14 -4.45 -6.87
CA LEU A 164 -11.25 -5.59 -6.93
C LEU A 164 -10.13 -5.34 -7.94
N PRO A 165 -8.91 -5.82 -7.65
CA PRO A 165 -7.82 -5.74 -8.60
C PRO A 165 -8.20 -6.45 -9.91
N SER A 166 -8.26 -5.71 -11.01
CA SER A 166 -8.64 -6.23 -12.33
C SER A 166 -7.48 -6.86 -13.08
N VAL A 167 -6.24 -6.67 -12.63
CA VAL A 167 -5.02 -7.04 -13.35
C VAL A 167 -4.11 -7.91 -12.47
N GLY A 168 -3.49 -8.92 -13.10
CA GLY A 168 -2.43 -9.72 -12.53
C GLY A 168 -2.85 -11.09 -12.00
N PRO A 169 -1.88 -11.93 -11.66
CA PRO A 169 -2.10 -13.32 -11.25
C PRO A 169 -2.61 -13.47 -9.79
N TRP A 170 -3.18 -12.40 -9.21
CA TRP A 170 -3.68 -12.45 -7.84
C TRP A 170 -4.77 -13.53 -7.66
N LEU A 171 -5.58 -13.77 -8.70
CA LEU A 171 -6.57 -14.85 -8.71
C LEU A 171 -5.94 -16.24 -8.65
N SER A 172 -4.78 -16.45 -9.25
CA SER A 172 -4.11 -17.75 -9.21
C SER A 172 -3.48 -18.09 -7.86
N ARG A 173 -3.22 -17.06 -7.04
CA ARG A 173 -2.68 -17.19 -5.67
C ARG A 173 -3.76 -17.23 -4.58
N LEU A 174 -5.03 -17.25 -4.96
CA LEU A 174 -6.17 -17.22 -4.04
C LEU A 174 -6.24 -18.43 -3.10
N LYS A 175 -5.54 -19.53 -3.39
CA LYS A 175 -5.55 -20.71 -2.51
C LYS A 175 -5.10 -20.39 -1.08
N THR A 176 -4.16 -19.47 -0.91
CA THR A 176 -3.65 -19.03 0.40
C THR A 176 -4.48 -17.92 1.04
N ALA A 177 -5.27 -17.18 0.24
CA ALA A 177 -6.06 -16.05 0.70
C ALA A 177 -7.54 -16.40 0.99
N ARG A 178 -7.99 -17.61 0.66
CA ARG A 178 -9.41 -18.03 0.84
C ARG A 178 -9.88 -17.98 2.30
N ASP A 179 -8.97 -18.27 3.21
CA ASP A 179 -9.27 -18.30 4.65
C ASP A 179 -9.26 -16.91 5.30
N ILE A 180 -8.89 -15.87 4.52
CA ILE A 180 -8.88 -14.50 5.02
C ILE A 180 -10.27 -13.90 4.86
N PRO A 181 -10.99 -13.58 5.95
CA PRO A 181 -12.28 -12.92 5.87
C PRO A 181 -12.15 -11.52 5.26
N VAL A 182 -13.12 -11.16 4.44
CA VAL A 182 -13.15 -9.89 3.71
C VAL A 182 -14.44 -9.13 4.00
N LEU A 183 -14.32 -7.87 4.44
CA LEU A 183 -15.42 -6.92 4.52
C LEU A 183 -15.34 -5.96 3.33
N LEU A 184 -16.37 -5.96 2.49
CA LEU A 184 -16.54 -5.00 1.40
C LEU A 184 -17.61 -3.97 1.79
N ALA A 185 -17.22 -2.71 1.91
CA ALA A 185 -18.14 -1.60 2.09
C ALA A 185 -18.31 -0.85 0.76
N HIS A 186 -19.53 -0.82 0.23
CA HIS A 186 -19.85 -0.10 -1.00
C HIS A 186 -20.71 1.13 -0.70
N TYR A 187 -20.33 2.27 -1.28
CA TYR A 187 -21.04 3.55 -1.12
C TYR A 187 -21.93 3.80 -2.34
N ARG A 188 -23.26 3.74 -2.13
CA ARG A 188 -24.23 3.81 -3.23
C ARG A 188 -24.25 5.13 -3.98
N LYS A 189 -23.82 6.23 -3.34
CA LYS A 189 -23.72 7.56 -3.96
C LYS A 189 -22.36 7.83 -4.58
N SER A 190 -21.42 6.89 -4.47
CA SER A 190 -20.11 7.02 -5.09
C SER A 190 -20.18 6.68 -6.58
N ASN A 191 -19.51 7.49 -7.39
CA ASN A 191 -19.38 7.27 -8.83
C ASN A 191 -18.14 6.43 -9.20
N ARG A 192 -17.48 5.77 -8.23
CA ARG A 192 -16.23 5.05 -8.49
C ARG A 192 -16.43 3.80 -9.34
N PHE A 193 -17.45 3.03 -9.05
CA PHE A 193 -17.84 1.86 -9.85
C PHE A 193 -19.32 1.54 -9.69
N SER A 194 -19.86 0.90 -10.73
CA SER A 194 -21.29 0.60 -10.81
C SER A 194 -21.69 -0.60 -9.93
N GLU A 195 -22.98 -0.68 -9.60
CA GLU A 195 -23.55 -1.84 -8.90
C GLU A 195 -23.34 -3.14 -9.71
N GLN A 196 -23.37 -3.06 -11.04
CA GLN A 196 -23.05 -4.20 -11.90
C GLN A 196 -21.64 -4.71 -11.64
N LYS A 197 -20.65 -3.81 -11.57
CA LYS A 197 -19.25 -4.16 -11.26
C LYS A 197 -19.10 -4.77 -9.87
N LEU A 198 -19.88 -4.26 -8.91
CA LEU A 198 -19.93 -4.82 -7.57
C LEU A 198 -20.43 -6.29 -7.60
N CYS A 199 -21.53 -6.56 -8.32
CA CYS A 199 -22.07 -7.91 -8.47
C CYS A 199 -21.06 -8.87 -9.12
N GLU A 200 -20.40 -8.42 -10.21
CA GLU A 200 -19.34 -9.20 -10.87
C GLU A 200 -18.20 -9.55 -9.88
N ASN A 201 -17.79 -8.58 -9.09
CA ASN A 201 -16.75 -8.75 -8.08
C ASN A 201 -17.17 -9.74 -6.98
N LEU A 202 -18.41 -9.67 -6.50
CA LEU A 202 -18.94 -10.59 -5.49
C LEU A 202 -19.03 -12.03 -6.02
N ILE A 203 -19.53 -12.20 -7.25
CA ILE A 203 -19.57 -13.51 -7.91
C ILE A 203 -18.18 -14.10 -8.03
N LEU A 204 -17.20 -13.28 -8.42
CA LEU A 204 -15.80 -13.70 -8.56
C LEU A 204 -15.21 -14.17 -7.22
N LEU A 205 -15.35 -13.37 -6.17
CA LEU A 205 -14.84 -13.70 -4.84
C LEU A 205 -15.51 -14.95 -4.27
N HIS A 206 -16.84 -15.03 -4.39
CA HIS A 206 -17.59 -16.20 -3.92
C HIS A 206 -17.21 -17.48 -4.67
N SER A 207 -17.10 -17.39 -6.01
CA SER A 207 -16.64 -18.51 -6.85
C SER A 207 -15.22 -18.95 -6.53
N ALA A 208 -14.38 -18.00 -6.08
CA ALA A 208 -13.02 -18.27 -5.63
C ALA A 208 -12.95 -18.83 -4.19
N GLY A 209 -14.09 -18.92 -3.48
CA GLY A 209 -14.20 -19.49 -2.14
C GLY A 209 -13.79 -18.55 -1.02
N PHE A 210 -13.87 -17.23 -1.22
CA PHE A 210 -13.64 -16.26 -0.16
C PHE A 210 -14.81 -16.17 0.82
N SER A 211 -14.50 -15.97 2.11
CA SER A 211 -15.49 -15.56 3.10
C SER A 211 -15.68 -14.04 3.00
N VAL A 212 -16.76 -13.61 2.34
CA VAL A 212 -17.02 -12.19 2.06
C VAL A 212 -18.28 -11.73 2.79
N THR A 213 -18.12 -10.70 3.60
CA THR A 213 -19.21 -9.89 4.14
C THR A 213 -19.32 -8.62 3.31
N MET A 214 -20.48 -8.36 2.70
CA MET A 214 -20.71 -7.16 1.91
C MET A 214 -21.75 -6.28 2.59
N ARG A 215 -21.45 -4.98 2.71
CA ARG A 215 -22.39 -3.97 3.25
C ARG A 215 -22.50 -2.79 2.29
N GLN A 216 -23.72 -2.33 2.07
CA GLN A 216 -23.99 -1.14 1.27
C GLN A 216 -24.44 0.02 2.13
N TYR A 217 -23.92 1.21 1.84
CA TYR A 217 -24.20 2.42 2.60
C TYR A 217 -24.75 3.52 1.71
N PRO A 218 -25.77 4.29 2.18
CA PRO A 218 -26.35 5.36 1.39
C PRO A 218 -25.53 6.67 1.47
N CYS A 219 -24.22 6.57 1.47
CA CYS A 219 -23.28 7.69 1.56
C CYS A 219 -22.42 7.81 0.29
N ASP A 220 -21.67 8.90 0.22
CA ASP A 220 -20.63 9.15 -0.76
C ASP A 220 -19.22 8.86 -0.20
N ASP A 221 -18.19 9.29 -0.92
CA ASP A 221 -16.80 9.08 -0.54
C ASP A 221 -16.33 9.96 0.64
N ALA A 222 -17.13 10.92 1.10
CA ALA A 222 -16.74 11.89 2.10
C ALA A 222 -16.76 11.38 3.55
N GLY A 223 -17.24 10.16 3.74
CA GLY A 223 -17.28 9.49 5.04
C GLY A 223 -18.72 9.24 5.52
N CYS A 224 -18.86 8.13 6.19
CA CYS A 224 -20.10 7.70 6.80
C CYS A 224 -19.72 7.08 8.14
N ASP A 225 -20.05 7.73 9.23
CA ASP A 225 -19.72 7.25 10.59
C ASP A 225 -20.21 5.84 10.84
N GLN A 226 -21.33 5.44 10.21
CA GLN A 226 -21.85 4.09 10.31
C GLN A 226 -20.88 3.07 9.72
N VAL A 227 -20.21 3.38 8.61
CA VAL A 227 -19.23 2.46 8.01
C VAL A 227 -18.12 2.13 8.99
N LEU A 228 -17.57 3.13 9.67
CA LEU A 228 -16.45 2.95 10.59
C LEU A 228 -16.87 2.23 11.88
N ARG A 229 -18.09 2.45 12.36
CA ARG A 229 -18.65 1.64 13.44
C ARG A 229 -18.83 0.18 13.04
N ASP A 230 -19.29 -0.06 11.82
CA ASP A 230 -19.46 -1.43 11.30
C ASP A 230 -18.12 -2.12 11.05
N VAL A 231 -17.08 -1.37 10.66
CA VAL A 231 -15.69 -1.88 10.61
C VAL A 231 -15.22 -2.29 11.99
N ASN A 232 -15.45 -1.46 13.01
CA ASN A 232 -15.10 -1.80 14.38
C ASN A 232 -15.78 -3.10 14.83
N HIS A 233 -17.08 -3.21 14.59
CA HIS A 233 -17.85 -4.40 14.97
C HIS A 233 -17.32 -5.65 14.29
N TRP A 234 -17.13 -5.62 12.97
CA TRP A 234 -16.62 -6.73 12.19
C TRP A 234 -15.20 -7.16 12.60
N VAL A 235 -14.32 -6.20 12.88
CA VAL A 235 -12.97 -6.50 13.36
C VAL A 235 -13.03 -7.12 14.75
N MET A 236 -13.89 -6.62 15.65
CA MET A 236 -14.04 -7.17 16.99
C MET A 236 -14.57 -8.61 16.97
N GLU A 237 -15.58 -8.92 16.16
CA GLU A 237 -16.07 -10.30 15.94
C GLU A 237 -14.91 -11.21 15.51
N SER A 238 -14.07 -10.74 14.56
CA SER A 238 -12.90 -11.50 14.10
C SER A 238 -11.79 -11.63 15.16
N VAL A 239 -11.73 -10.71 16.14
CA VAL A 239 -10.77 -10.75 17.25
C VAL A 239 -11.25 -11.69 18.35
N THR A 240 -12.54 -11.65 18.70
CA THR A 240 -13.14 -12.47 19.77
C THR A 240 -13.45 -13.90 19.35
N GLY A 241 -13.61 -14.14 18.04
CA GLY A 241 -13.95 -15.46 17.49
C GLY A 241 -15.44 -15.80 17.60
N GLU A 242 -16.27 -14.75 17.71
CA GLU A 242 -17.75 -14.85 17.69
C GLU A 242 -18.30 -14.90 16.28
#